data_1762a4b23673c78e5943d547992de115
#
_entry.id   1762a4b23673c78e5943d547992de115
#
_cell.length_a   1.000
_cell.length_b   1.000
_cell.length_c   1.000
_cell.angle_alpha   90.00
_cell.angle_beta   90.00
_cell.angle_gamma   90.00
#
_symmetry.space_group_name_H-M   'P 1'
#
loop_
_entity.id
_entity.type
_entity.pdbx_description
1 polymer ?
#
loop_
_entity_poly.entity_id
_entity_poly.type
_entity_poly.pdbx_seq_one_letter_code
_entity_poly.pdbx_strand_id
1 'polypeptide(L)'
;ILVRKAGDIIPEVLGVDHSLRPEGAAEFEMPSVCPVCGAPVVQEPGEAAFRCTGAECPAQLLRSITHFAGRDAMDIEGLGEAVATQLVEKELVHSAADIYTLTREQLLELDKFKEKSADNLLQAITASKQNNLDKLLFGFGIRNIGDKAAALLAEHFGTLQAIREATAEQISEINGFGGVMAQSVVEFFAKEGTADLVHRLADAGVNMQWKGEPKGDKLAGKTLVVTGTLETLSRN
;
A
#
# COMPACT_ATOMS: atom_id res chain seq x y z
N ILE A 1 -20.26 3.21 -27.09
CA ILE A 1 -19.23 4.24 -26.96
C ILE A 1 -18.29 4.18 -28.17
N LEU A 2 -17.79 5.35 -28.58
CA LEU A 2 -16.75 5.48 -29.59
C LEU A 2 -15.41 5.58 -28.88
N VAL A 3 -14.47 4.71 -29.26
CA VAL A 3 -13.15 4.62 -28.61
C VAL A 3 -12.08 4.80 -29.66
N ARG A 4 -11.03 5.56 -29.33
CA ARG A 4 -9.80 5.63 -30.11
C ARG A 4 -8.59 5.25 -29.28
N LYS A 5 -7.48 5.02 -29.95
CA LYS A 5 -6.17 4.86 -29.35
C LYS A 5 -5.59 6.26 -29.06
N ALA A 6 -5.35 6.60 -27.80
CA ALA A 6 -4.64 7.80 -27.40
C ALA A 6 -3.14 7.46 -27.22
N GLY A 7 -2.27 8.14 -27.95
CA GLY A 7 -0.86 7.78 -27.98
C GLY A 7 -0.65 6.36 -28.53
N ASP A 8 0.30 5.63 -27.93
CA ASP A 8 0.67 4.31 -28.44
C ASP A 8 -0.21 3.15 -27.95
N ILE A 9 -0.82 3.25 -26.77
CA ILE A 9 -1.47 2.10 -26.12
C ILE A 9 -2.81 2.44 -25.46
N ILE A 10 -3.00 3.63 -24.91
CA ILE A 10 -4.13 3.93 -24.00
C ILE A 10 -5.43 4.16 -24.79
N PRO A 11 -6.54 3.40 -24.50
CA PRO A 11 -7.83 3.68 -25.09
C PRO A 11 -8.45 4.97 -24.51
N GLU A 12 -8.96 5.82 -25.37
CA GLU A 12 -9.68 7.04 -25.01
C GLU A 12 -11.11 7.00 -25.51
N VAL A 13 -12.09 7.28 -24.67
CA VAL A 13 -13.49 7.40 -25.05
C VAL A 13 -13.71 8.76 -25.70
N LEU A 14 -14.11 8.77 -26.97
CA LEU A 14 -14.40 9.99 -27.73
C LEU A 14 -15.82 10.48 -27.51
N GLY A 15 -16.76 9.58 -27.27
CA GLY A 15 -18.15 9.93 -27.14
C GLY A 15 -19.07 8.72 -27.10
N VAL A 16 -20.36 9.00 -27.18
CA VAL A 16 -21.44 8.01 -27.17
C VAL A 16 -22.14 7.98 -28.52
N ASP A 17 -22.35 6.78 -29.06
CA ASP A 17 -23.28 6.59 -30.18
C ASP A 17 -24.70 6.46 -29.63
N HIS A 18 -25.43 7.56 -29.68
CA HIS A 18 -26.78 7.62 -29.15
C HIS A 18 -27.76 6.76 -29.96
N SER A 19 -27.48 6.43 -31.23
CA SER A 19 -28.33 5.59 -32.08
C SER A 19 -28.39 4.12 -31.60
N LEU A 20 -27.34 3.70 -30.87
CA LEU A 20 -27.22 2.36 -30.30
C LEU A 20 -27.62 2.27 -28.84
N ARG A 21 -28.10 3.37 -28.25
CA ARG A 21 -28.53 3.37 -26.84
C ARG A 21 -29.84 2.62 -26.69
N PRO A 22 -29.92 1.57 -25.82
CA PRO A 22 -31.17 0.87 -25.56
C PRO A 22 -32.26 1.82 -25.03
N GLU A 23 -33.52 1.56 -25.44
CA GLU A 23 -34.66 2.25 -24.83
C GLU A 23 -34.72 1.92 -23.33
N GLY A 24 -34.92 2.93 -22.49
CA GLY A 24 -34.94 2.76 -21.02
C GLY A 24 -33.57 2.69 -20.33
N ALA A 25 -32.47 2.93 -21.05
CA ALA A 25 -31.17 3.04 -20.41
C ALA A 25 -31.15 4.23 -19.40
N ALA A 26 -31.02 3.91 -18.13
CA ALA A 26 -30.86 4.87 -17.04
C ALA A 26 -29.41 5.35 -16.93
N GLU A 27 -29.22 6.53 -16.34
CA GLU A 27 -27.89 7.00 -15.95
C GLU A 27 -27.35 6.12 -14.81
N PHE A 28 -26.03 5.88 -14.82
CA PHE A 28 -25.38 5.17 -13.73
C PHE A 28 -25.33 6.07 -12.48
N GLU A 29 -25.87 5.56 -11.40
CA GLU A 29 -25.74 6.18 -10.08
C GLU A 29 -24.76 5.41 -9.22
N MET A 30 -23.79 6.14 -8.63
CA MET A 30 -22.85 5.52 -7.71
C MET A 30 -23.59 5.09 -6.43
N PRO A 31 -23.38 3.83 -5.96
CA PRO A 31 -23.99 3.39 -4.71
C PRO A 31 -23.64 4.30 -3.54
N SER A 32 -24.64 4.74 -2.78
CA SER A 32 -24.46 5.54 -1.56
C SER A 32 -23.97 4.70 -0.36
N VAL A 33 -24.10 3.37 -0.46
CA VAL A 33 -23.66 2.42 0.56
C VAL A 33 -22.71 1.39 -0.05
N CYS A 34 -21.76 0.93 0.75
CA CYS A 34 -20.82 -0.09 0.34
C CYS A 34 -21.54 -1.43 0.12
N PRO A 35 -21.39 -2.08 -1.06
CA PRO A 35 -22.05 -3.36 -1.34
C PRO A 35 -21.52 -4.52 -0.49
N VAL A 36 -20.36 -4.35 0.17
CA VAL A 36 -19.75 -5.40 0.98
C VAL A 36 -20.13 -5.29 2.45
N CYS A 37 -20.06 -4.10 3.05
CA CYS A 37 -20.29 -3.92 4.49
C CYS A 37 -21.49 -3.03 4.83
N GLY A 38 -22.18 -2.42 3.84
CA GLY A 38 -23.34 -1.55 4.07
C GLY A 38 -23.00 -0.16 4.63
N ALA A 39 -21.75 0.13 4.94
CA ALA A 39 -21.35 1.45 5.44
C ALA A 39 -21.51 2.52 4.36
N PRO A 40 -21.69 3.82 4.73
CA PRO A 40 -21.76 4.90 3.77
C PRO A 40 -20.56 4.97 2.84
N VAL A 41 -20.82 5.36 1.61
CA VAL A 41 -19.78 5.64 0.61
C VAL A 41 -19.74 7.16 0.41
N VAL A 42 -18.54 7.73 0.55
CA VAL A 42 -18.33 9.18 0.46
C VAL A 42 -17.33 9.51 -0.64
N GLN A 43 -17.49 10.71 -1.19
CA GLN A 43 -16.53 11.33 -2.11
C GLN A 43 -15.93 12.54 -1.41
N GLU A 44 -14.64 12.55 -1.21
CA GLU A 44 -13.94 13.68 -0.62
C GLU A 44 -13.93 14.88 -1.58
N PRO A 45 -14.03 16.11 -1.07
CA PRO A 45 -13.97 17.30 -1.90
C PRO A 45 -12.70 17.34 -2.76
N GLY A 46 -12.89 17.49 -4.08
CA GLY A 46 -11.77 17.52 -5.05
C GLY A 46 -11.26 16.15 -5.51
N GLU A 47 -11.80 15.05 -5.01
CA GLU A 47 -11.47 13.69 -5.49
C GLU A 47 -12.54 13.13 -6.42
N ALA A 48 -12.10 12.34 -7.40
CA ALA A 48 -13.00 11.60 -8.28
C ALA A 48 -13.46 10.28 -7.66
N ALA A 49 -12.73 9.75 -6.66
CA ALA A 49 -12.96 8.42 -6.09
C ALA A 49 -14.01 8.45 -4.97
N PHE A 50 -14.93 7.49 -5.05
CA PHE A 50 -15.87 7.18 -3.96
C PHE A 50 -15.27 6.12 -3.06
N ARG A 51 -15.41 6.29 -1.73
CA ARG A 51 -14.78 5.42 -0.73
C ARG A 51 -15.76 4.98 0.34
N CYS A 52 -15.68 3.72 0.69
CA CYS A 52 -16.38 3.19 1.85
C CYS A 52 -15.77 3.75 3.15
N THR A 53 -16.62 4.17 4.08
CA THR A 53 -16.22 4.68 5.41
C THR A 53 -16.20 3.60 6.50
N GLY A 54 -16.57 2.36 6.17
CA GLY A 54 -16.60 1.26 7.14
C GLY A 54 -15.20 0.89 7.63
N ALA A 55 -14.95 1.10 8.92
CA ALA A 55 -13.66 0.79 9.55
C ALA A 55 -13.32 -0.71 9.48
N GLU A 56 -14.34 -1.56 9.60
CA GLU A 56 -14.22 -3.03 9.59
C GLU A 56 -14.64 -3.64 8.24
N CYS A 57 -14.54 -2.89 7.14
CA CYS A 57 -14.93 -3.38 5.83
C CYS A 57 -13.98 -4.51 5.35
N PRO A 58 -14.45 -5.75 5.13
CA PRO A 58 -13.61 -6.86 4.70
C PRO A 58 -12.89 -6.60 3.38
N ALA A 59 -13.53 -5.88 2.46
CA ALA A 59 -12.90 -5.52 1.19
C ALA A 59 -11.73 -4.53 1.37
N GLN A 60 -11.82 -3.61 2.33
CA GLN A 60 -10.70 -2.71 2.65
C GLN A 60 -9.58 -3.46 3.37
N LEU A 61 -9.92 -4.34 4.30
CA LEU A 61 -8.95 -5.20 4.98
C LEU A 61 -8.20 -6.07 3.97
N LEU A 62 -8.90 -6.76 3.07
CA LEU A 62 -8.29 -7.58 2.02
C LEU A 62 -7.30 -6.77 1.18
N ARG A 63 -7.69 -5.57 0.74
CA ARG A 63 -6.78 -4.69 -0.03
C ARG A 63 -5.58 -4.25 0.78
N SER A 64 -5.77 -3.92 2.06
CA SER A 64 -4.68 -3.54 2.96
C SER A 64 -3.68 -4.69 3.14
N ILE A 65 -4.16 -5.91 3.41
CA ILE A 65 -3.31 -7.11 3.55
C ILE A 65 -2.55 -7.41 2.25
N THR A 66 -3.25 -7.38 1.10
CA THR A 66 -2.64 -7.65 -0.21
C THR A 66 -1.59 -6.59 -0.57
N HIS A 67 -1.86 -5.31 -0.27
CA HIS A 67 -0.91 -4.24 -0.48
C HIS A 67 0.31 -4.39 0.43
N PHE A 68 0.11 -4.64 1.73
CA PHE A 68 1.17 -4.85 2.70
C PHE A 68 2.10 -6.00 2.33
N ALA A 69 1.53 -7.11 1.83
CA ALA A 69 2.30 -8.28 1.41
C ALA A 69 2.95 -8.12 0.02
N GLY A 70 2.60 -7.08 -0.73
CA GLY A 70 3.05 -6.86 -2.10
C GLY A 70 4.57 -6.70 -2.24
N ARG A 71 5.08 -6.96 -3.45
CA ARG A 71 6.52 -6.92 -3.80
C ARG A 71 7.19 -5.59 -3.44
N ASP A 72 6.52 -4.49 -3.68
CA ASP A 72 7.06 -3.15 -3.42
C ASP A 72 6.96 -2.74 -1.94
N ALA A 73 6.17 -3.49 -1.15
CA ALA A 73 6.01 -3.35 0.29
C ALA A 73 6.83 -4.43 1.04
N MET A 74 6.20 -5.25 1.87
CA MET A 74 6.89 -6.24 2.70
C MET A 74 7.28 -7.53 1.94
N ASP A 75 6.97 -7.65 0.66
CA ASP A 75 7.36 -8.75 -0.25
C ASP A 75 7.19 -10.15 0.36
N ILE A 76 5.98 -10.43 0.85
CA ILE A 76 5.67 -11.72 1.46
C ILE A 76 5.23 -12.68 0.36
N GLU A 77 6.19 -13.39 -0.22
CA GLU A 77 5.94 -14.35 -1.29
C GLU A 77 4.97 -15.46 -0.83
N GLY A 78 3.98 -15.75 -1.67
CA GLY A 78 2.93 -16.72 -1.35
C GLY A 78 1.68 -16.13 -0.68
N LEU A 79 1.72 -14.89 -0.18
CA LEU A 79 0.57 -14.17 0.35
C LEU A 79 -0.07 -13.29 -0.73
N GLY A 80 -0.57 -13.91 -1.81
CA GLY A 80 -1.32 -13.22 -2.85
C GLY A 80 -2.81 -13.06 -2.50
N GLU A 81 -3.58 -12.41 -3.39
CA GLU A 81 -4.99 -12.09 -3.16
C GLU A 81 -5.84 -13.30 -2.75
N ALA A 82 -5.66 -14.45 -3.40
CA ALA A 82 -6.44 -15.67 -3.10
C ALA A 82 -6.16 -16.22 -1.68
N VAL A 83 -4.94 -16.08 -1.17
CA VAL A 83 -4.58 -16.48 0.20
C VAL A 83 -5.09 -15.43 1.19
N ALA A 84 -4.88 -14.16 0.91
CA ALA A 84 -5.37 -13.06 1.74
C ALA A 84 -6.90 -13.12 1.89
N THR A 85 -7.64 -13.44 0.81
CA THR A 85 -9.10 -13.63 0.86
C THR A 85 -9.48 -14.71 1.86
N GLN A 86 -8.86 -15.90 1.81
CA GLN A 86 -9.16 -16.98 2.74
C GLN A 86 -8.82 -16.62 4.19
N LEU A 87 -7.68 -15.92 4.41
CA LEU A 87 -7.29 -15.48 5.75
C LEU A 87 -8.30 -14.49 6.36
N VAL A 88 -8.83 -13.57 5.55
CA VAL A 88 -9.86 -12.62 5.98
C VAL A 88 -11.21 -13.31 6.19
N GLU A 89 -11.64 -14.17 5.26
CA GLU A 89 -12.91 -14.91 5.36
C GLU A 89 -12.96 -15.88 6.54
N LYS A 90 -11.81 -16.47 6.89
CA LYS A 90 -11.67 -17.35 8.07
C LYS A 90 -11.36 -16.58 9.37
N GLU A 91 -11.39 -15.25 9.32
CA GLU A 91 -11.10 -14.38 10.48
C GLU A 91 -9.72 -14.63 11.13
N LEU A 92 -8.76 -15.13 10.34
CA LEU A 92 -7.39 -15.37 10.83
C LEU A 92 -6.53 -14.11 10.85
N VAL A 93 -6.92 -13.09 10.09
CA VAL A 93 -6.25 -11.78 10.04
C VAL A 93 -7.27 -10.64 10.05
N HIS A 94 -7.06 -9.67 10.94
CA HIS A 94 -7.82 -8.43 11.08
C HIS A 94 -6.95 -7.19 10.85
N SER A 95 -5.64 -7.38 10.78
CA SER A 95 -4.65 -6.35 10.51
C SER A 95 -3.37 -6.94 9.91
N ALA A 96 -2.50 -6.11 9.39
CA ALA A 96 -1.19 -6.55 8.90
C ALA A 96 -0.31 -7.19 9.99
N ALA A 97 -0.51 -6.84 11.25
CA ALA A 97 0.24 -7.45 12.36
C ALA A 97 -0.11 -8.93 12.56
N ASP A 98 -1.35 -9.35 12.26
CA ASP A 98 -1.77 -10.74 12.42
C ASP A 98 -1.05 -11.70 11.47
N ILE A 99 -0.55 -11.20 10.34
CA ILE A 99 0.27 -11.98 9.40
C ILE A 99 1.46 -12.62 10.12
N TYR A 100 2.05 -11.91 11.08
CA TYR A 100 3.25 -12.34 11.81
C TYR A 100 2.98 -13.31 12.95
N THR A 101 1.71 -13.57 13.26
CA THR A 101 1.27 -14.53 14.28
C THR A 101 0.63 -15.79 13.68
N LEU A 102 0.54 -15.88 12.35
CA LEU A 102 0.00 -17.06 11.67
C LEU A 102 0.82 -18.31 11.99
N THR A 103 0.11 -19.40 12.28
CA THR A 103 0.71 -20.69 12.57
C THR A 103 0.64 -21.64 11.36
N ARG A 104 1.46 -22.68 11.38
CA ARG A 104 1.47 -23.72 10.34
C ARG A 104 0.12 -24.42 10.25
N GLU A 105 -0.47 -24.73 11.40
CA GLU A 105 -1.77 -25.40 11.51
C GLU A 105 -2.86 -24.58 10.82
N GLN A 106 -2.95 -23.27 11.09
CA GLN A 106 -3.90 -22.38 10.46
C GLN A 106 -3.73 -22.32 8.94
N LEU A 107 -2.48 -22.30 8.46
CA LEU A 107 -2.21 -22.28 7.01
C LEU A 107 -2.59 -23.60 6.33
N LEU A 108 -2.47 -24.72 7.00
CA LEU A 108 -2.88 -26.02 6.47
C LEU A 108 -4.40 -26.19 6.34
N GLU A 109 -5.20 -25.34 7.02
CA GLU A 109 -6.65 -25.26 6.88
C GLU A 109 -7.11 -24.48 5.64
N LEU A 110 -6.17 -23.78 4.95
CA LEU A 110 -6.49 -23.05 3.74
C LEU A 110 -6.62 -24.00 2.54
N ASP A 111 -7.55 -23.66 1.65
CA ASP A 111 -7.76 -24.43 0.41
C ASP A 111 -6.48 -24.42 -0.45
N LYS A 112 -6.14 -25.60 -0.96
CA LYS A 112 -4.96 -25.83 -1.79
C LYS A 112 -3.63 -25.63 -1.10
N PHE A 113 -3.60 -25.36 0.21
CA PHE A 113 -2.37 -25.33 1.00
C PHE A 113 -1.97 -26.73 1.42
N LYS A 114 -0.67 -27.03 1.28
CA LYS A 114 -0.02 -28.24 1.76
C LYS A 114 1.22 -27.83 2.55
N GLU A 115 1.86 -28.78 3.21
CA GLU A 115 3.03 -28.54 4.05
C GLU A 115 4.06 -27.61 3.42
N LYS A 116 4.49 -27.90 2.19
CA LYS A 116 5.48 -27.07 1.48
C LYS A 116 5.02 -25.62 1.27
N SER A 117 3.74 -25.41 0.95
CA SER A 117 3.20 -24.03 0.75
C SER A 117 3.12 -23.29 2.07
N ALA A 118 2.72 -23.96 3.15
CA ALA A 118 2.68 -23.38 4.49
C ALA A 118 4.08 -23.01 4.98
N ASP A 119 5.04 -23.93 4.85
CA ASP A 119 6.42 -23.69 5.26
C ASP A 119 7.08 -22.57 4.46
N ASN A 120 6.86 -22.49 3.14
CA ASN A 120 7.37 -21.41 2.29
C ASN A 120 6.77 -20.05 2.71
N LEU A 121 5.46 -19.99 2.96
CA LEU A 121 4.81 -18.73 3.38
C LEU A 121 5.32 -18.28 4.76
N LEU A 122 5.47 -19.16 5.73
CA LEU A 122 6.04 -18.84 7.04
C LEU A 122 7.49 -18.36 6.94
N GLN A 123 8.26 -18.94 6.02
CA GLN A 123 9.62 -18.49 5.74
C GLN A 123 9.64 -17.09 5.14
N ALA A 124 8.74 -16.79 4.18
CA ALA A 124 8.61 -15.46 3.58
C ALA A 124 8.17 -14.41 4.62
N ILE A 125 7.19 -14.74 5.48
CA ILE A 125 6.77 -13.90 6.61
C ILE A 125 7.95 -13.61 7.53
N THR A 126 8.75 -14.63 7.86
CA THR A 126 9.92 -14.45 8.74
C THR A 126 10.98 -13.58 8.08
N ALA A 127 11.26 -13.79 6.80
CA ALA A 127 12.23 -13.00 6.04
C ALA A 127 11.81 -11.54 5.93
N SER A 128 10.52 -11.27 5.72
CA SER A 128 9.99 -9.91 5.58
C SER A 128 10.23 -9.02 6.80
N LYS A 129 10.39 -9.60 7.99
CA LYS A 129 10.72 -8.84 9.22
C LYS A 129 12.01 -8.05 9.11
N GLN A 130 12.92 -8.45 8.21
CA GLN A 130 14.20 -7.80 8.00
C GLN A 130 14.17 -6.70 6.91
N ASN A 131 13.05 -6.53 6.24
CA ASN A 131 12.88 -5.49 5.23
C ASN A 131 13.13 -4.11 5.81
N ASN A 132 13.53 -3.19 4.95
CA ASN A 132 13.90 -1.85 5.36
C ASN A 132 12.66 -1.01 5.69
N LEU A 133 12.81 0.07 6.45
CA LEU A 133 11.73 0.93 6.94
C LEU A 133 10.88 1.53 5.82
N ASP A 134 11.45 1.84 4.66
CA ASP A 134 10.70 2.35 3.50
C ASP A 134 9.64 1.34 3.01
N LYS A 135 9.97 0.05 3.04
CA LYS A 135 9.05 -1.03 2.66
C LYS A 135 7.87 -1.14 3.63
N LEU A 136 8.14 -1.00 4.92
CA LEU A 136 7.11 -0.97 5.95
C LEU A 136 6.20 0.26 5.79
N LEU A 137 6.77 1.45 5.60
CA LEU A 137 6.02 2.69 5.40
C LEU A 137 5.13 2.62 4.15
N PHE A 138 5.67 2.12 3.03
CA PHE A 138 4.87 1.89 1.84
C PHE A 138 3.77 0.86 2.09
N GLY A 139 4.08 -0.22 2.81
CA GLY A 139 3.13 -1.27 3.19
C GLY A 139 1.96 -0.80 4.03
N PHE A 140 2.13 0.24 4.83
CA PHE A 140 1.01 0.86 5.56
C PHE A 140 -0.07 1.48 4.65
N GLY A 141 0.24 1.74 3.38
CA GLY A 141 -0.70 2.33 2.44
C GLY A 141 -1.14 3.73 2.83
N ILE A 142 -0.24 4.52 3.41
CA ILE A 142 -0.51 5.93 3.78
C ILE A 142 -0.90 6.69 2.53
N ARG A 143 -2.03 7.40 2.58
CA ARG A 143 -2.54 8.16 1.44
C ARG A 143 -1.51 9.15 0.93
N ASN A 144 -1.39 9.28 -0.38
CA ASN A 144 -0.42 10.16 -1.07
C ASN A 144 1.07 9.81 -0.85
N ILE A 145 1.37 8.72 -0.13
CA ILE A 145 2.74 8.25 0.10
C ILE A 145 2.97 7.00 -0.75
N GLY A 146 3.67 7.19 -1.86
CA GLY A 146 4.17 6.09 -2.70
C GLY A 146 5.55 5.59 -2.24
N ASP A 147 6.12 4.65 -2.97
CA ASP A 147 7.42 4.03 -2.72
C ASP A 147 8.56 5.05 -2.50
N LYS A 148 8.66 6.05 -3.40
CA LYS A 148 9.67 7.11 -3.32
C LYS A 148 9.51 8.00 -2.11
N ALA A 149 8.27 8.37 -1.78
CA ALA A 149 7.99 9.18 -0.60
C ALA A 149 8.27 8.42 0.68
N ALA A 150 7.92 7.13 0.74
CA ALA A 150 8.25 6.25 1.86
C ALA A 150 9.77 6.16 2.09
N ALA A 151 10.55 6.03 0.99
CA ALA A 151 12.00 6.01 1.07
C ALA A 151 12.59 7.34 1.59
N LEU A 152 12.09 8.49 1.11
CA LEU A 152 12.52 9.80 1.58
C LEU A 152 12.21 10.02 3.06
N LEU A 153 11.02 9.59 3.54
CA LEU A 153 10.67 9.63 4.96
C LEU A 153 11.62 8.78 5.80
N ALA A 154 11.85 7.52 5.37
CA ALA A 154 12.71 6.60 6.07
C ALA A 154 14.16 7.11 6.14
N GLU A 155 14.69 7.65 5.04
CA GLU A 155 16.06 8.21 4.95
C GLU A 155 16.21 9.44 5.85
N HIS A 156 15.20 10.33 5.85
CA HIS A 156 15.26 11.60 6.60
C HIS A 156 15.18 11.39 8.12
N PHE A 157 14.22 10.58 8.57
CA PHE A 157 13.96 10.39 10.01
C PHE A 157 14.70 9.21 10.64
N GLY A 158 15.15 8.26 9.85
CA GLY A 158 15.93 7.10 10.29
C GLY A 158 15.14 6.04 11.07
N THR A 159 14.06 6.38 11.75
CA THR A 159 13.24 5.45 12.55
C THR A 159 11.76 5.74 12.41
N LEU A 160 10.94 4.68 12.56
CA LEU A 160 9.48 4.84 12.57
C LEU A 160 9.00 5.71 13.73
N GLN A 161 9.66 5.64 14.88
CA GLN A 161 9.32 6.47 16.03
C GLN A 161 9.51 7.97 15.74
N ALA A 162 10.62 8.35 15.11
CA ALA A 162 10.86 9.74 14.73
C ALA A 162 9.81 10.26 13.72
N ILE A 163 9.38 9.41 12.78
CA ILE A 163 8.31 9.76 11.83
C ILE A 163 6.98 9.98 12.54
N ARG A 164 6.65 9.13 13.52
CA ARG A 164 5.41 9.24 14.30
C ARG A 164 5.34 10.50 15.17
N GLU A 165 6.49 10.97 15.63
CA GLU A 165 6.63 12.16 16.48
C GLU A 165 6.80 13.47 15.68
N ALA A 166 7.03 13.36 14.37
CA ALA A 166 7.24 14.50 13.50
C ALA A 166 5.94 15.29 13.27
N THR A 167 6.08 16.62 13.20
CA THR A 167 4.97 17.50 12.81
C THR A 167 4.82 17.58 11.28
N ALA A 168 3.67 18.06 10.80
CA ALA A 168 3.45 18.25 9.37
C ALA A 168 4.45 19.26 8.77
N GLU A 169 4.85 20.29 9.53
CA GLU A 169 5.86 21.27 9.14
C GLU A 169 7.21 20.58 8.90
N GLN A 170 7.68 19.77 9.85
CA GLN A 170 8.95 19.05 9.75
C GLN A 170 8.96 18.09 8.55
N ILE A 171 7.86 17.37 8.31
CA ILE A 171 7.74 16.47 7.16
C ILE A 171 7.72 17.26 5.85
N SER A 172 7.11 18.46 5.82
CA SER A 172 7.06 19.32 4.64
C SER A 172 8.43 19.93 4.25
N GLU A 173 9.42 19.93 5.16
CA GLU A 173 10.80 20.36 4.88
C GLU A 173 11.55 19.36 3.97
N ILE A 174 11.07 18.12 3.88
CA ILE A 174 11.67 17.11 3.00
C ILE A 174 11.44 17.52 1.54
N ASN A 175 12.50 17.61 0.76
CA ASN A 175 12.41 17.94 -0.66
C ASN A 175 11.50 16.93 -1.40
N GLY A 176 10.46 17.43 -2.04
CA GLY A 176 9.45 16.61 -2.73
C GLY A 176 8.20 16.31 -1.90
N PHE A 177 8.13 16.74 -0.62
CA PHE A 177 6.92 16.67 0.18
C PHE A 177 6.13 17.98 0.13
N GLY A 178 4.85 17.88 -0.22
CA GLY A 178 3.89 18.97 -0.07
C GLY A 178 3.08 18.83 1.23
N GLY A 179 2.42 19.92 1.65
CA GLY A 179 1.60 19.92 2.87
C GLY A 179 0.53 18.82 2.91
N VAL A 180 -0.05 18.44 1.77
CA VAL A 180 -1.04 17.35 1.68
C VAL A 180 -0.41 16.00 2.03
N MET A 181 0.81 15.74 1.56
CA MET A 181 1.53 14.50 1.88
C MET A 181 1.91 14.45 3.36
N ALA A 182 2.45 15.55 3.88
CA ALA A 182 2.83 15.66 5.28
C ALA A 182 1.62 15.47 6.21
N GLN A 183 0.51 16.11 5.89
CA GLN A 183 -0.73 15.96 6.64
C GLN A 183 -1.25 14.50 6.62
N SER A 184 -1.17 13.83 5.46
CA SER A 184 -1.55 12.41 5.34
C SER A 184 -0.73 11.49 6.25
N VAL A 185 0.56 11.76 6.45
CA VAL A 185 1.42 10.99 7.35
C VAL A 185 0.98 11.20 8.81
N VAL A 186 0.83 12.45 9.23
CA VAL A 186 0.40 12.79 10.60
C VAL A 186 -0.96 12.19 10.91
N GLU A 187 -1.93 12.34 10.03
CA GLU A 187 -3.28 11.79 10.19
C GLU A 187 -3.27 10.26 10.27
N PHE A 188 -2.42 9.60 9.50
CA PHE A 188 -2.32 8.13 9.56
C PHE A 188 -1.88 7.67 10.96
N PHE A 189 -0.83 8.28 11.52
CA PHE A 189 -0.33 7.90 12.83
C PHE A 189 -1.21 8.38 14.01
N ALA A 190 -2.07 9.36 13.78
CA ALA A 190 -3.05 9.82 14.76
C ALA A 190 -4.33 8.96 14.80
N LYS A 191 -4.57 8.10 13.80
CA LYS A 191 -5.77 7.22 13.77
C LYS A 191 -5.78 6.25 14.92
N GLU A 192 -6.97 6.05 15.48
CA GLU A 192 -7.22 4.98 16.44
C GLU A 192 -6.79 3.61 15.87
N GLY A 193 -6.13 2.81 16.67
CA GLY A 193 -5.62 1.48 16.26
C GLY A 193 -4.25 1.49 15.57
N THR A 194 -3.78 2.62 15.00
CA THR A 194 -2.45 2.65 14.36
C THR A 194 -1.33 2.44 15.38
N ALA A 195 -1.47 2.97 16.59
CA ALA A 195 -0.48 2.77 17.66
C ALA A 195 -0.37 1.29 18.05
N ASP A 196 -1.50 0.59 18.18
CA ASP A 196 -1.54 -0.85 18.46
C ASP A 196 -0.94 -1.65 17.30
N LEU A 197 -1.28 -1.34 16.06
CA LEU A 197 -0.70 -1.97 14.87
C LEU A 197 0.83 -1.88 14.88
N VAL A 198 1.38 -0.68 15.11
CA VAL A 198 2.83 -0.47 15.16
C VAL A 198 3.48 -1.22 16.32
N HIS A 199 2.87 -1.22 17.50
CA HIS A 199 3.37 -1.95 18.66
C HIS A 199 3.43 -3.46 18.39
N ARG A 200 2.36 -4.04 17.86
CA ARG A 200 2.29 -5.47 17.54
C ARG A 200 3.27 -5.88 16.43
N LEU A 201 3.51 -5.02 15.44
CA LEU A 201 4.55 -5.25 14.44
C LEU A 201 5.96 -5.22 15.06
N ALA A 202 6.21 -4.28 15.98
CA ALA A 202 7.48 -4.21 16.69
C ALA A 202 7.70 -5.45 17.58
N ASP A 203 6.68 -5.88 18.34
CA ASP A 203 6.73 -7.09 19.16
C ASP A 203 6.95 -8.36 18.33
N ALA A 204 6.42 -8.39 17.12
CA ALA A 204 6.68 -9.45 16.16
C ALA A 204 8.11 -9.45 15.61
N GLY A 205 8.90 -8.41 15.89
CA GLY A 205 10.28 -8.28 15.46
C GLY A 205 10.45 -7.70 14.05
N VAL A 206 9.45 -6.98 13.54
CA VAL A 206 9.54 -6.25 12.27
C VAL A 206 10.50 -5.07 12.44
N ASN A 207 11.38 -4.87 11.47
CA ASN A 207 12.36 -3.79 11.51
C ASN A 207 11.71 -2.42 11.41
N MET A 208 11.98 -1.56 12.39
CA MET A 208 11.46 -0.19 12.51
C MET A 208 12.51 0.88 12.20
N GLN A 209 13.65 0.49 11.61
CA GLN A 209 14.78 1.36 11.37
C GLN A 209 15.19 1.36 9.91
N TRP A 210 15.61 2.53 9.44
CA TRP A 210 16.25 2.67 8.14
C TRP A 210 17.66 2.07 8.18
N LYS A 211 17.94 1.15 7.28
CA LYS A 211 19.24 0.44 7.17
C LYS A 211 20.05 0.91 5.95
N GLY A 212 19.58 1.95 5.24
CA GLY A 212 20.33 2.48 4.10
C GLY A 212 21.61 3.18 4.52
N GLU A 213 22.63 3.09 3.70
CA GLU A 213 23.83 3.92 3.88
C GLU A 213 23.49 5.38 3.56
N PRO A 214 24.02 6.35 4.30
CA PRO A 214 23.89 7.76 3.94
C PRO A 214 24.45 7.95 2.54
N LYS A 215 23.67 8.55 1.64
CA LYS A 215 24.17 8.89 0.30
C LYS A 215 25.37 9.80 0.46
N GLY A 216 26.54 9.36 -0.04
CA GLY A 216 27.72 10.19 -0.02
C GLY A 216 27.48 11.50 -0.79
N ASP A 217 28.01 12.61 -0.31
CA ASP A 217 27.83 13.95 -0.88
C ASP A 217 28.65 14.22 -2.15
N LYS A 218 29.40 13.23 -2.66
CA LYS A 218 30.27 13.37 -3.84
C LYS A 218 29.58 13.96 -5.08
N LEU A 219 28.27 13.77 -5.19
CA LEU A 219 27.45 14.29 -6.28
C LEU A 219 26.40 15.30 -5.82
N ALA A 220 26.50 15.79 -4.59
CA ALA A 220 25.58 16.79 -4.04
C ALA A 220 25.56 18.04 -4.94
N GLY A 221 24.37 18.53 -5.24
CA GLY A 221 24.14 19.68 -6.10
C GLY A 221 24.40 19.45 -7.60
N LYS A 222 24.70 18.22 -8.04
CA LYS A 222 24.86 17.87 -9.46
C LYS A 222 23.64 17.15 -9.98
N THR A 223 23.12 17.60 -11.12
CA THR A 223 22.10 16.90 -11.88
C THR A 223 22.79 16.04 -12.93
N LEU A 224 22.60 14.72 -12.86
CA LEU A 224 23.15 13.78 -13.82
C LEU A 224 22.04 13.29 -14.74
N VAL A 225 22.27 13.37 -16.04
CA VAL A 225 21.38 12.80 -17.07
C VAL A 225 22.12 11.64 -17.74
N VAL A 226 21.58 10.43 -17.56
CA VAL A 226 22.11 9.23 -18.21
C VAL A 226 21.44 9.07 -19.56
N THR A 227 22.22 9.19 -20.65
CA THR A 227 21.77 8.95 -22.02
C THR A 227 22.49 7.71 -22.57
N GLY A 228 21.75 6.81 -23.21
CA GLY A 228 22.31 5.58 -23.77
C GLY A 228 22.27 4.38 -22.78
N THR A 229 22.98 3.32 -23.17
CA THR A 229 23.12 2.09 -22.38
C THR A 229 24.44 2.13 -21.63
N LEU A 230 24.40 1.90 -20.32
CA LEU A 230 25.59 1.75 -19.50
C LEU A 230 26.00 0.28 -19.47
N GLU A 231 27.32 0.01 -19.59
CA GLU A 231 27.81 -1.38 -19.59
C GLU A 231 27.70 -2.08 -18.23
N THR A 232 27.70 -1.31 -17.14
CA THR A 232 27.78 -1.83 -15.76
C THR A 232 26.60 -1.47 -14.86
N LEU A 233 25.65 -0.64 -15.34
CA LEU A 233 24.50 -0.17 -14.56
C LEU A 233 23.23 -0.32 -15.38
N SER A 234 22.21 -0.95 -14.80
CA SER A 234 20.86 -0.94 -15.35
C SER A 234 20.13 0.39 -15.04
N ARG A 235 19.19 0.77 -15.90
CA ARG A 235 18.30 1.93 -15.72
C ARG A 235 17.16 1.61 -14.74
N ASN A 236 17.45 1.26 -13.52
CA ASN A 236 16.41 1.16 -12.48
C ASN A 236 16.67 2.20 -11.40
#